data_2d96b91411da29015225e2fa1e9af932
#
_entry.id   2d96b91411da29015225e2fa1e9af932
#
_cell.length_a   1.000
_cell.length_b   1.000
_cell.length_c   1.000
_cell.angle_alpha   90.00
_cell.angle_beta   90.00
_cell.angle_gamma   90.00
#
_symmetry.space_group_name_H-M   'P 1'
#
loop_
_entity.id
_entity.type
_entity.pdbx_description
1 polymer ?
#
loop_
_entity_poly.entity_id
_entity_poly.type
_entity_poly.pdbx_seq_one_letter_code
_entity_poly.pdbx_strand_id
1 'polypeptide(L)'
;ERFFGMVGEPVSAYCGSLSSFIGPYRTYSNPIAVESGKCSNDMNFNSNACGALQSDITLKPGETKEFIYVLGQRDNVQANAILDQYKEAGKVDAEIAQLKNFWHGKLSNFKVETPSPEFNNMINVWNAYQCFITFIWSRAASFIYCGLRNGYGYRDTVQDIQGIIHLDPEMAADKIRFMLSAQVDNGGGLPLVKFNHNAGHENTPDDPEYVKETGHPSYRADDALWLFPTIVKY
;
A
#
# COMPACT_ATOMS: atom_id res chain seq x y z
N GLU A 1 -6.10 11.61 -6.31
CA GLU A 1 -5.03 12.02 -7.24
C GLU A 1 -3.67 11.52 -6.73
N ARG A 2 -2.70 11.41 -7.64
CA ARG A 2 -1.30 11.09 -7.30
C ARG A 2 -0.45 12.31 -7.56
N PHE A 3 0.53 12.55 -6.71
CA PHE A 3 1.49 13.63 -6.89
C PHE A 3 2.93 13.12 -6.75
N PHE A 4 3.83 13.79 -7.44
CA PHE A 4 5.27 13.63 -7.32
C PHE A 4 5.90 15.01 -7.25
N GLY A 5 6.65 15.29 -6.21
CA GLY A 5 7.24 16.60 -5.95
C GLY A 5 8.67 16.52 -5.45
N MET A 6 9.40 17.60 -5.64
CA MET A 6 10.74 17.82 -5.10
C MET A 6 10.71 18.93 -4.09
N VAL A 7 11.48 18.80 -3.02
CA VAL A 7 11.57 19.76 -1.92
C VAL A 7 12.95 20.43 -1.91
N GLY A 8 12.97 21.71 -1.68
CA GLY A 8 14.18 22.49 -1.45
C GLY A 8 14.75 23.19 -2.67
N GLU A 9 14.47 22.70 -3.87
CA GLU A 9 14.96 23.31 -5.11
C GLU A 9 13.82 23.59 -6.09
N PRO A 10 13.93 24.65 -6.90
CA PRO A 10 12.96 24.92 -7.93
C PRO A 10 13.03 23.86 -9.04
N VAL A 11 11.86 23.40 -9.47
CA VAL A 11 11.74 22.57 -10.67
C VAL A 11 11.73 23.47 -11.89
N SER A 12 12.77 23.34 -12.73
CA SER A 12 12.91 24.15 -13.96
C SER A 12 12.10 23.57 -15.13
N ALA A 13 11.92 22.23 -15.16
CA ALA A 13 11.11 21.54 -16.16
C ALA A 13 10.65 20.18 -15.64
N TYR A 14 9.65 19.57 -16.30
CA TYR A 14 9.12 18.26 -15.94
C TYR A 14 8.64 17.48 -17.17
N CYS A 15 8.50 16.14 -17.03
CA CYS A 15 7.75 15.29 -17.94
C CYS A 15 6.72 14.47 -17.16
N GLY A 16 5.46 14.55 -17.56
CA GLY A 16 4.36 13.74 -17.03
C GLY A 16 4.04 12.52 -17.90
N SER A 17 4.51 12.47 -19.14
CA SER A 17 4.33 11.36 -20.07
C SER A 17 5.62 10.58 -20.28
N LEU A 18 5.54 9.25 -20.11
CA LEU A 18 6.67 8.35 -20.32
C LEU A 18 7.19 8.39 -21.76
N SER A 19 6.31 8.51 -22.73
CA SER A 19 6.68 8.60 -24.16
C SER A 19 7.46 9.88 -24.49
N SER A 20 7.09 10.99 -23.87
CA SER A 20 7.81 12.25 -24.04
C SER A 20 9.16 12.23 -23.33
N PHE A 21 9.27 11.57 -22.20
CA PHE A 21 10.54 11.41 -21.50
C PHE A 21 11.51 10.52 -22.24
N ILE A 22 11.05 9.32 -22.67
CA ILE A 22 11.90 8.36 -23.39
C ILE A 22 12.17 8.78 -24.83
N GLY A 23 11.14 9.19 -25.56
CA GLY A 23 11.21 9.50 -27.00
C GLY A 23 11.03 8.27 -27.89
N PRO A 24 10.70 8.48 -29.19
CA PRO A 24 10.50 7.40 -30.16
C PRO A 24 11.81 6.64 -30.42
N TYR A 25 11.69 5.30 -30.52
CA TYR A 25 12.81 4.38 -30.81
C TYR A 25 13.94 4.41 -29.77
N ARG A 26 13.65 4.83 -28.52
CA ARG A 26 14.59 4.90 -27.41
C ARG A 26 14.17 4.00 -26.25
N THR A 27 15.06 3.89 -25.28
CA THR A 27 14.88 3.04 -24.09
C THR A 27 15.16 3.84 -22.81
N TYR A 28 14.96 3.21 -21.64
CA TYR A 28 15.33 3.80 -20.35
C TYR A 28 16.83 4.11 -20.20
N SER A 29 17.69 3.47 -21.02
CA SER A 29 19.14 3.72 -20.99
C SER A 29 19.56 4.98 -21.72
N ASN A 30 18.72 5.50 -22.62
CA ASN A 30 19.03 6.68 -23.43
C ASN A 30 17.79 7.55 -23.70
N PRO A 31 17.10 8.05 -22.66
CA PRO A 31 15.90 8.86 -22.82
C PRO A 31 16.25 10.19 -23.52
N ILE A 32 15.37 10.65 -24.40
CA ILE A 32 15.56 11.90 -25.13
C ILE A 32 15.63 13.12 -24.20
N ALA A 33 14.85 13.12 -23.12
CA ALA A 33 14.87 14.20 -22.15
C ALA A 33 16.22 14.37 -21.46
N VAL A 34 16.93 13.26 -21.19
CA VAL A 34 18.28 13.28 -20.62
C VAL A 34 19.32 13.68 -21.64
N GLU A 35 19.27 13.13 -22.86
CA GLU A 35 20.19 13.45 -23.93
C GLU A 35 20.12 14.92 -24.38
N SER A 36 18.88 15.45 -24.49
CA SER A 36 18.66 16.85 -24.82
C SER A 36 18.88 17.82 -23.65
N GLY A 37 19.03 17.29 -22.43
CA GLY A 37 19.14 18.08 -21.21
C GLY A 37 17.88 18.88 -20.87
N LYS A 38 16.71 18.48 -21.38
CA LYS A 38 15.48 19.24 -21.20
C LYS A 38 14.24 18.36 -21.17
N CYS A 39 13.44 18.51 -20.12
CA CYS A 39 12.09 17.99 -20.06
C CYS A 39 11.11 18.83 -20.90
N SER A 40 10.06 18.20 -21.41
CA SER A 40 9.10 18.77 -22.37
C SER A 40 8.02 19.66 -21.74
N ASN A 41 7.89 19.68 -20.42
CA ASN A 41 6.82 20.35 -19.67
C ASN A 41 5.41 19.88 -20.05
N ASP A 42 5.26 18.59 -20.31
CA ASP A 42 4.01 17.96 -20.69
C ASP A 42 3.34 17.24 -19.51
N MET A 43 2.02 17.15 -19.60
CA MET A 43 1.20 16.34 -18.70
C MET A 43 0.77 15.06 -19.41
N ASN A 44 0.53 14.01 -18.62
CA ASN A 44 0.02 12.76 -19.18
C ASN A 44 -1.51 12.81 -19.34
N PHE A 45 -1.98 12.52 -20.54
CA PHE A 45 -3.39 12.32 -20.87
C PHE A 45 -3.56 10.98 -21.57
N ASN A 46 -4.15 10.01 -20.89
CA ASN A 46 -4.49 8.68 -21.43
C ASN A 46 -3.31 7.85 -21.97
N SER A 47 -2.12 8.03 -21.45
CA SER A 47 -0.93 7.24 -21.78
C SER A 47 -0.19 6.79 -20.51
N ASN A 48 0.95 6.13 -20.66
CA ASN A 48 1.77 5.76 -19.54
C ASN A 48 2.34 7.02 -18.85
N ALA A 49 1.96 7.21 -17.58
CA ALA A 49 2.45 8.30 -16.77
C ALA A 49 3.90 8.07 -16.33
N CYS A 50 4.64 9.16 -16.23
CA CYS A 50 5.89 9.19 -15.47
C CYS A 50 5.95 10.47 -14.62
N GLY A 51 6.86 10.48 -13.64
CA GLY A 51 7.20 11.68 -12.88
C GLY A 51 8.68 11.96 -13.05
N ALA A 52 9.05 12.83 -13.99
CA ALA A 52 10.40 13.32 -14.15
C ALA A 52 10.44 14.81 -13.84
N LEU A 53 11.32 15.20 -12.93
CA LEU A 53 11.51 16.59 -12.51
C LEU A 53 12.95 17.00 -12.84
N GLN A 54 13.11 18.15 -13.46
CA GLN A 54 14.40 18.74 -13.77
C GLN A 54 14.69 19.92 -12.85
N SER A 55 15.92 19.99 -12.35
CA SER A 55 16.43 21.14 -11.62
C SER A 55 17.85 21.43 -12.08
N ASP A 56 18.14 22.70 -12.33
CA ASP A 56 19.44 23.15 -12.78
C ASP A 56 20.26 23.59 -11.57
N ILE A 57 21.37 22.92 -11.33
CA ILE A 57 22.23 23.18 -10.17
C ILE A 57 23.69 23.39 -10.59
N THR A 58 24.40 24.14 -9.78
CA THR A 58 25.85 24.29 -9.90
C THR A 58 26.51 23.83 -8.62
N LEU A 59 27.46 22.90 -8.72
CA LEU A 59 28.23 22.39 -7.59
C LEU A 59 29.68 22.87 -7.70
N LYS A 60 30.23 23.32 -6.59
CA LYS A 60 31.67 23.61 -6.47
C LYS A 60 32.44 22.32 -6.18
N PRO A 61 33.75 22.27 -6.44
CA PRO A 61 34.55 21.11 -6.07
C PRO A 61 34.43 20.77 -4.59
N GLY A 62 34.07 19.50 -4.30
CA GLY A 62 33.83 19.01 -2.94
C GLY A 62 32.44 19.34 -2.34
N GLU A 63 31.60 20.08 -3.05
CA GLU A 63 30.24 20.37 -2.62
C GLU A 63 29.32 19.18 -2.84
N THR A 64 28.47 18.89 -1.85
CA THR A 64 27.42 17.87 -1.91
C THR A 64 26.06 18.57 -1.75
N LYS A 65 25.07 18.14 -2.54
CA LYS A 65 23.71 18.61 -2.43
C LYS A 65 22.75 17.45 -2.30
N GLU A 66 21.82 17.57 -1.39
CA GLU A 66 20.78 16.57 -1.13
C GLU A 66 19.47 17.01 -1.75
N PHE A 67 18.72 16.06 -2.31
CA PHE A 67 17.39 16.26 -2.87
C PHE A 67 16.40 15.35 -2.19
N ILE A 68 15.25 15.90 -1.84
CA ILE A 68 14.13 15.17 -1.26
C ILE A 68 13.02 15.09 -2.29
N TYR A 69 12.58 13.87 -2.60
CA TYR A 69 11.44 13.61 -3.48
C TYR A 69 10.32 12.96 -2.69
N VAL A 70 9.09 13.38 -2.96
CA VAL A 70 7.89 12.82 -2.34
C VAL A 70 6.95 12.32 -3.43
N LEU A 71 6.59 11.04 -3.36
CA LEU A 71 5.54 10.43 -4.15
C LEU A 71 4.38 10.09 -3.23
N GLY A 72 3.18 10.54 -3.54
CA GLY A 72 2.02 10.33 -2.68
C GLY A 72 0.69 10.34 -3.42
N GLN A 73 -0.37 10.12 -2.65
CA GLN A 73 -1.75 10.17 -3.13
C GLN A 73 -2.57 11.10 -2.24
N ARG A 74 -2.87 12.29 -2.73
CA ARG A 74 -3.70 13.33 -2.09
C ARG A 74 -4.18 14.31 -3.17
N ASP A 75 -5.07 15.22 -2.79
CA ASP A 75 -5.38 16.40 -3.61
C ASP A 75 -4.23 17.41 -3.60
N ASN A 76 -4.29 18.40 -4.47
CA ASN A 76 -3.22 19.39 -4.64
C ASN A 76 -2.93 20.20 -3.37
N VAL A 77 -3.94 20.52 -2.57
CA VAL A 77 -3.78 21.30 -1.33
C VAL A 77 -3.03 20.48 -0.29
N GLN A 78 -3.44 19.24 -0.10
CA GLN A 78 -2.81 18.30 0.83
C GLN A 78 -1.40 17.93 0.37
N ALA A 79 -1.18 17.76 -0.94
CA ALA A 79 0.13 17.47 -1.51
C ALA A 79 1.14 18.57 -1.20
N ASN A 80 0.76 19.85 -1.41
CA ASN A 80 1.64 20.96 -1.09
C ASN A 80 1.93 21.05 0.42
N ALA A 81 0.94 20.82 1.27
CA ALA A 81 1.15 20.80 2.72
C ALA A 81 2.13 19.68 3.15
N ILE A 82 2.09 18.52 2.48
CA ILE A 82 3.05 17.44 2.72
C ILE A 82 4.46 17.86 2.27
N LEU A 83 4.61 18.41 1.07
CA LEU A 83 5.91 18.88 0.58
C LEU A 83 6.51 19.94 1.52
N ASP A 84 5.69 20.84 2.05
CA ASP A 84 6.14 21.89 2.97
C ASP A 84 6.68 21.33 4.29
N GLN A 85 6.13 20.21 4.79
CA GLN A 85 6.65 19.53 5.99
C GLN A 85 8.09 19.04 5.81
N TYR A 86 8.42 18.56 4.61
CA TYR A 86 9.77 18.03 4.31
C TYR A 86 10.81 19.11 4.01
N LYS A 87 10.43 20.41 4.06
CA LYS A 87 11.41 21.54 4.06
C LYS A 87 12.14 21.67 5.38
N GLU A 88 11.59 21.09 6.46
CA GLU A 88 12.21 21.10 7.77
C GLU A 88 13.46 20.19 7.77
N ALA A 89 14.58 20.74 8.22
CA ALA A 89 15.84 19.99 8.30
C ALA A 89 15.72 18.78 9.25
N GLY A 90 16.18 17.62 8.80
CA GLY A 90 16.12 16.38 9.57
C GLY A 90 14.76 15.66 9.57
N LYS A 91 13.75 16.21 8.89
CA LYS A 91 12.42 15.57 8.83
C LYS A 91 12.48 14.18 8.24
N VAL A 92 13.22 13.97 7.16
CA VAL A 92 13.38 12.65 6.52
C VAL A 92 14.02 11.65 7.48
N ASP A 93 15.07 12.05 8.20
CA ASP A 93 15.74 11.17 9.17
C ASP A 93 14.82 10.81 10.33
N ALA A 94 14.03 11.76 10.80
CA ALA A 94 13.03 11.54 11.83
C ALA A 94 11.95 10.54 11.39
N GLU A 95 11.44 10.65 10.16
CA GLU A 95 10.46 9.71 9.58
C GLU A 95 11.07 8.30 9.42
N ILE A 96 12.32 8.20 8.95
CA ILE A 96 13.02 6.91 8.85
C ILE A 96 13.20 6.28 10.24
N ALA A 97 13.57 7.06 11.23
CA ALA A 97 13.72 6.60 12.61
C ALA A 97 12.37 6.13 13.19
N GLN A 98 11.29 6.87 12.93
CA GLN A 98 9.95 6.50 13.34
C GLN A 98 9.50 5.19 12.68
N LEU A 99 9.74 5.03 11.37
CA LEU A 99 9.43 3.81 10.65
C LEU A 99 10.20 2.60 11.17
N LYS A 100 11.50 2.76 11.47
CA LYS A 100 12.31 1.71 12.10
C LYS A 100 11.75 1.32 13.46
N ASN A 101 11.42 2.29 14.31
CA ASN A 101 10.85 2.04 15.62
C ASN A 101 9.51 1.33 15.53
N PHE A 102 8.65 1.71 14.60
CA PHE A 102 7.39 1.03 14.35
C PHE A 102 7.61 -0.46 14.03
N TRP A 103 8.45 -0.77 13.04
CA TRP A 103 8.70 -2.17 12.66
C TRP A 103 9.40 -2.96 13.76
N HIS A 104 10.40 -2.40 14.43
CA HIS A 104 11.06 -3.07 15.54
C HIS A 104 10.08 -3.34 16.68
N GLY A 105 9.20 -2.41 17.00
CA GLY A 105 8.15 -2.61 17.99
C GLY A 105 7.23 -3.78 17.64
N LYS A 106 6.73 -3.84 16.39
CA LYS A 106 5.86 -4.93 15.95
C LYS A 106 6.57 -6.29 15.92
N LEU A 107 7.79 -6.33 15.37
CA LEU A 107 8.54 -7.58 15.22
C LEU A 107 9.10 -8.12 16.55
N SER A 108 9.26 -7.28 17.56
CA SER A 108 9.81 -7.70 18.86
C SER A 108 8.83 -8.47 19.76
N ASN A 109 7.54 -8.44 19.45
CA ASN A 109 6.51 -9.12 20.25
C ASN A 109 6.60 -10.66 20.18
N PHE A 110 7.20 -11.19 19.14
CA PHE A 110 7.50 -12.61 19.00
C PHE A 110 8.93 -12.79 18.51
N LYS A 111 9.77 -13.41 19.32
CA LYS A 111 11.20 -13.58 19.00
C LYS A 111 11.68 -14.98 19.39
N VAL A 112 12.41 -15.60 18.49
CA VAL A 112 13.14 -16.85 18.74
C VAL A 112 14.64 -16.58 18.71
N GLU A 113 15.38 -17.35 19.51
CA GLU A 113 16.83 -17.32 19.52
C GLU A 113 17.34 -18.76 19.49
N THR A 114 18.01 -19.13 18.41
CA THR A 114 18.53 -20.46 18.15
C THR A 114 19.99 -20.38 17.70
N PRO A 115 20.73 -21.49 17.66
CA PRO A 115 22.09 -21.50 17.12
C PRO A 115 22.18 -21.17 15.59
N SER A 116 21.05 -21.18 14.86
CA SER A 116 21.03 -20.82 13.43
C SER A 116 20.59 -19.37 13.22
N PRO A 117 21.50 -18.46 12.82
CA PRO A 117 21.16 -17.08 12.51
C PRO A 117 20.15 -16.96 11.36
N GLU A 118 20.21 -17.85 10.35
CA GLU A 118 19.31 -17.87 9.19
C GLU A 118 17.88 -18.19 9.64
N PHE A 119 17.72 -19.18 10.51
CA PHE A 119 16.42 -19.53 11.06
C PHE A 119 15.87 -18.40 11.92
N ASN A 120 16.70 -17.78 12.76
CA ASN A 120 16.29 -16.62 13.56
C ASN A 120 15.82 -15.46 12.69
N ASN A 121 16.55 -15.16 11.62
CA ASN A 121 16.16 -14.10 10.68
C ASN A 121 14.85 -14.44 9.94
N MET A 122 14.69 -15.70 9.52
CA MET A 122 13.46 -16.14 8.86
C MET A 122 12.24 -15.93 9.77
N ILE A 123 12.31 -16.37 11.03
CA ILE A 123 11.17 -16.31 11.96
C ILE A 123 10.96 -14.88 12.47
N ASN A 124 12.02 -14.22 12.95
CA ASN A 124 11.89 -12.94 13.66
C ASN A 124 11.61 -11.75 12.73
N VAL A 125 11.96 -11.87 11.44
CA VAL A 125 11.82 -10.77 10.47
C VAL A 125 10.90 -11.16 9.33
N TRP A 126 11.29 -12.14 8.53
CA TRP A 126 10.60 -12.43 7.27
C TRP A 126 9.18 -12.95 7.45
N ASN A 127 8.99 -13.96 8.30
CA ASN A 127 7.65 -14.51 8.52
C ASN A 127 6.72 -13.47 9.15
N ALA A 128 7.19 -12.76 10.16
CA ALA A 128 6.41 -11.71 10.81
C ALA A 128 6.04 -10.59 9.82
N TYR A 129 7.00 -10.11 9.03
CA TYR A 129 6.78 -9.11 8.01
C TYR A 129 5.77 -9.60 6.97
N GLN A 130 5.92 -10.83 6.44
CA GLN A 130 4.99 -11.39 5.47
C GLN A 130 3.57 -11.54 6.03
N CYS A 131 3.43 -11.95 7.29
CA CYS A 131 2.12 -12.01 7.95
C CYS A 131 1.46 -10.62 8.02
N PHE A 132 2.21 -9.57 8.40
CA PHE A 132 1.70 -8.21 8.39
C PHE A 132 1.29 -7.73 7.00
N ILE A 133 2.13 -7.94 5.99
CA ILE A 133 1.83 -7.52 4.62
C ILE A 133 0.60 -8.25 4.08
N THR A 134 0.51 -9.56 4.29
CA THR A 134 -0.65 -10.35 3.88
C THR A 134 -1.93 -9.86 4.56
N PHE A 135 -1.86 -9.60 5.85
CA PHE A 135 -2.99 -9.08 6.63
C PHE A 135 -3.43 -7.68 6.18
N ILE A 136 -2.49 -6.75 5.97
CA ILE A 136 -2.81 -5.37 5.59
C ILE A 136 -3.32 -5.30 4.15
N TRP A 137 -2.69 -6.04 3.24
CA TRP A 137 -2.97 -5.97 1.81
C TRP A 137 -4.00 -6.99 1.33
N SER A 138 -4.51 -7.85 2.24
CA SER A 138 -5.51 -8.88 1.91
C SER A 138 -5.11 -9.71 0.69
N ARG A 139 -3.86 -10.18 0.67
CA ARG A 139 -3.29 -10.97 -0.43
C ARG A 139 -3.31 -10.26 -1.80
N ALA A 140 -3.38 -8.93 -1.79
CA ALA A 140 -3.34 -8.12 -3.01
C ALA A 140 -1.92 -8.14 -3.61
N ALA A 141 -1.60 -9.21 -4.33
CA ALA A 141 -0.30 -9.43 -4.93
C ALA A 141 -0.06 -8.54 -6.17
N SER A 142 -1.12 -8.18 -6.87
CA SER A 142 -1.04 -7.31 -8.06
C SER A 142 -2.41 -6.74 -8.42
N PHE A 143 -2.43 -5.70 -9.22
CA PHE A 143 -3.68 -5.17 -9.80
C PHE A 143 -4.41 -6.20 -10.67
N ILE A 144 -3.69 -7.09 -11.31
CA ILE A 144 -4.28 -8.16 -12.12
C ILE A 144 -5.00 -9.16 -11.23
N TYR A 145 -4.38 -9.58 -10.14
CA TYR A 145 -4.94 -10.56 -9.21
C TYR A 145 -6.16 -10.01 -8.47
N CYS A 146 -6.08 -8.80 -7.96
CA CYS A 146 -7.20 -8.16 -7.25
C CYS A 146 -8.34 -7.76 -8.19
N GLY A 147 -8.09 -7.62 -9.50
CA GLY A 147 -9.06 -7.23 -10.50
C GLY A 147 -9.68 -5.86 -10.23
N LEU A 148 -8.94 -4.94 -9.60
CA LEU A 148 -9.41 -3.63 -9.16
C LEU A 148 -10.58 -3.70 -8.15
N ARG A 149 -10.79 -4.84 -7.52
CA ARG A 149 -11.85 -5.01 -6.51
C ARG A 149 -11.48 -4.23 -5.25
N ASN A 150 -12.44 -3.50 -4.75
CA ASN A 150 -12.30 -2.72 -3.53
C ASN A 150 -12.94 -3.47 -2.36
N GLY A 151 -12.15 -4.23 -1.61
CA GLY A 151 -12.63 -4.94 -0.44
C GLY A 151 -11.74 -6.12 -0.04
N TYR A 152 -12.08 -6.70 1.11
CA TYR A 152 -11.40 -7.86 1.68
C TYR A 152 -12.16 -9.15 1.34
N GLY A 153 -11.49 -10.17 0.84
CA GLY A 153 -12.05 -11.51 0.79
C GLY A 153 -12.29 -12.02 2.21
N TYR A 154 -13.52 -12.45 2.53
CA TYR A 154 -13.88 -12.82 3.91
C TYR A 154 -12.98 -13.93 4.45
N ARG A 155 -12.97 -15.09 3.81
CA ARG A 155 -12.17 -16.24 4.22
C ARG A 155 -10.69 -15.92 4.31
N ASP A 156 -10.15 -15.28 3.28
CA ASP A 156 -8.74 -14.95 3.20
C ASP A 156 -8.32 -14.04 4.36
N THR A 157 -9.10 -13.02 4.64
CA THR A 157 -8.81 -12.07 5.71
C THR A 157 -8.88 -12.71 7.09
N VAL A 158 -9.91 -13.52 7.38
CA VAL A 158 -10.00 -14.20 8.69
C VAL A 158 -8.90 -15.22 8.92
N GLN A 159 -8.40 -15.87 7.87
CA GLN A 159 -7.22 -16.72 7.95
C GLN A 159 -5.94 -15.91 8.21
N ASP A 160 -5.79 -14.78 7.52
CA ASP A 160 -4.59 -13.94 7.62
C ASP A 160 -4.46 -13.29 9.00
N ILE A 161 -5.57 -12.99 9.68
CA ILE A 161 -5.58 -12.52 11.08
C ILE A 161 -4.77 -13.47 11.99
N GLN A 162 -4.85 -14.78 11.78
CA GLN A 162 -4.16 -15.76 12.60
C GLN A 162 -2.64 -15.59 12.59
N GLY A 163 -2.09 -15.03 11.51
CA GLY A 163 -0.66 -14.78 11.38
C GLY A 163 -0.14 -13.61 12.21
N ILE A 164 -1.02 -12.74 12.70
CA ILE A 164 -0.61 -11.53 13.44
C ILE A 164 -1.11 -11.48 14.89
N ILE A 165 -1.91 -12.43 15.35
CA ILE A 165 -2.47 -12.43 16.72
C ILE A 165 -1.37 -12.26 17.78
N HIS A 166 -0.25 -12.96 17.60
CA HIS A 166 0.88 -12.91 18.53
C HIS A 166 1.83 -11.71 18.31
N LEU A 167 1.71 -11.05 17.16
CA LEU A 167 2.52 -9.88 16.81
C LEU A 167 1.83 -8.58 17.20
N ASP A 168 0.53 -8.51 16.97
CA ASP A 168 -0.32 -7.34 17.23
C ASP A 168 -1.75 -7.77 17.55
N PRO A 169 -2.01 -8.19 18.80
CA PRO A 169 -3.34 -8.69 19.19
C PRO A 169 -4.44 -7.63 19.09
N GLU A 170 -4.11 -6.36 19.29
CA GLU A 170 -5.07 -5.27 19.22
C GLU A 170 -5.55 -5.09 17.76
N MET A 171 -4.63 -5.03 16.81
CA MET A 171 -4.94 -4.96 15.38
C MET A 171 -5.70 -6.21 14.91
N ALA A 172 -5.37 -7.39 15.44
CA ALA A 172 -6.10 -8.63 15.17
C ALA A 172 -7.55 -8.55 15.66
N ALA A 173 -7.76 -8.07 16.90
CA ALA A 173 -9.10 -7.90 17.47
C ALA A 173 -9.96 -6.94 16.66
N ASP A 174 -9.40 -5.82 16.24
CA ASP A 174 -10.14 -4.85 15.44
C ASP A 174 -10.55 -5.42 14.07
N LYS A 175 -9.66 -6.20 13.43
CA LYS A 175 -10.02 -6.87 12.19
C LYS A 175 -11.05 -7.98 12.41
N ILE A 176 -11.00 -8.73 13.51
CA ILE A 176 -12.04 -9.72 13.87
C ILE A 176 -13.38 -9.02 14.00
N ARG A 177 -13.45 -7.90 14.74
CA ARG A 177 -14.70 -7.12 14.90
C ARG A 177 -15.22 -6.62 13.55
N PHE A 178 -14.32 -6.13 12.69
CA PHE A 178 -14.69 -5.68 11.36
C PHE A 178 -15.25 -6.84 10.50
N MET A 179 -14.64 -8.01 10.52
CA MET A 179 -15.13 -9.16 9.77
C MET A 179 -16.43 -9.72 10.35
N LEU A 180 -16.61 -9.70 11.67
CA LEU A 180 -17.90 -10.02 12.32
C LEU A 180 -19.02 -9.10 11.87
N SER A 181 -18.75 -7.80 11.73
CA SER A 181 -19.75 -6.84 11.24
C SER A 181 -20.20 -7.09 9.80
N ALA A 182 -19.46 -7.90 9.05
CA ALA A 182 -19.77 -8.26 7.67
C ALA A 182 -20.54 -9.59 7.54
N GLN A 183 -21.11 -10.09 8.63
CA GLN A 183 -22.05 -11.20 8.57
C GLN A 183 -23.45 -10.70 8.23
N VAL A 184 -24.15 -11.45 7.41
CA VAL A 184 -25.56 -11.22 7.06
C VAL A 184 -26.49 -12.01 7.96
N ASP A 185 -27.79 -11.74 7.87
CA ASP A 185 -28.85 -12.26 8.77
C ASP A 185 -28.86 -13.79 8.90
N ASN A 186 -28.48 -14.51 7.86
CA ASN A 186 -28.41 -15.97 7.90
C ASN A 186 -27.07 -16.53 8.44
N GLY A 187 -26.19 -15.67 8.94
CA GLY A 187 -24.88 -16.05 9.46
C GLY A 187 -23.79 -16.21 8.40
N GLY A 188 -24.09 -16.02 7.12
CA GLY A 188 -23.09 -16.03 6.05
C GLY A 188 -22.17 -14.79 6.12
N GLY A 189 -20.96 -14.91 5.61
CA GLY A 189 -20.05 -13.79 5.46
C GLY A 189 -20.12 -13.23 4.05
N LEU A 190 -20.08 -11.92 3.89
CA LEU A 190 -19.95 -11.28 2.57
C LEU A 190 -18.68 -11.78 1.87
N PRO A 191 -18.74 -12.35 0.66
CA PRO A 191 -17.56 -12.84 -0.03
C PRO A 191 -16.49 -11.78 -0.27
N LEU A 192 -16.93 -10.52 -0.40
CA LEU A 192 -16.08 -9.33 -0.52
C LEU A 192 -16.56 -8.28 0.48
N VAL A 193 -15.79 -8.04 1.52
CA VAL A 193 -16.09 -7.07 2.56
C VAL A 193 -15.52 -5.71 2.19
N LYS A 194 -16.37 -4.78 1.83
CA LYS A 194 -16.01 -3.39 1.57
C LYS A 194 -15.92 -2.60 2.87
N PHE A 195 -15.18 -1.51 2.85
CA PHE A 195 -15.06 -0.65 4.03
C PHE A 195 -16.39 -0.04 4.47
N ASN A 196 -17.27 0.21 3.53
CA ASN A 196 -18.62 0.76 3.72
C ASN A 196 -19.70 -0.29 3.45
N HIS A 197 -19.46 -1.55 3.78
CA HIS A 197 -20.47 -2.60 3.64
C HIS A 197 -21.72 -2.29 4.50
N ASN A 198 -22.82 -2.87 4.12
CA ASN A 198 -24.12 -2.72 4.79
C ASN A 198 -24.63 -4.08 5.33
N ALA A 199 -23.71 -4.89 5.85
CA ALA A 199 -24.05 -6.22 6.36
C ALA A 199 -25.07 -6.14 7.50
N GLY A 200 -25.92 -7.14 7.57
CA GLY A 200 -27.10 -7.14 8.45
C GLY A 200 -28.30 -6.42 7.86
N HIS A 201 -28.13 -5.68 6.79
CA HIS A 201 -29.20 -5.04 6.01
C HIS A 201 -29.24 -5.51 4.55
N GLU A 202 -28.22 -6.23 4.11
CA GLU A 202 -28.24 -6.89 2.81
C GLU A 202 -29.18 -8.09 2.85
N ASN A 203 -29.87 -8.28 1.75
CA ASN A 203 -30.65 -9.46 1.50
C ASN A 203 -29.76 -10.70 1.25
N THR A 204 -30.37 -11.81 0.92
CA THR A 204 -29.64 -13.05 0.62
C THR A 204 -28.72 -12.91 -0.60
N PRO A 205 -27.78 -13.85 -0.81
CA PRO A 205 -26.88 -13.85 -1.98
C PRO A 205 -27.57 -13.80 -3.34
N ASP A 206 -28.84 -14.21 -3.41
CA ASP A 206 -29.63 -14.20 -4.63
C ASP A 206 -30.23 -12.81 -4.94
N ASP A 207 -30.04 -11.83 -4.07
CA ASP A 207 -30.50 -10.48 -4.29
C ASP A 207 -29.71 -9.84 -5.45
N PRO A 208 -30.39 -9.31 -6.49
CA PRO A 208 -29.73 -8.67 -7.62
C PRO A 208 -28.85 -7.47 -7.25
N GLU A 209 -29.22 -6.69 -6.23
CA GLU A 209 -28.42 -5.56 -5.76
C GLU A 209 -27.14 -6.05 -5.08
N TYR A 210 -27.20 -7.13 -4.29
CA TYR A 210 -26.03 -7.75 -3.71
C TYR A 210 -25.07 -8.24 -4.78
N VAL A 211 -25.56 -8.97 -5.80
CA VAL A 211 -24.74 -9.47 -6.93
C VAL A 211 -24.10 -8.32 -7.69
N LYS A 212 -24.86 -7.26 -7.96
CA LYS A 212 -24.38 -6.06 -8.64
C LYS A 212 -23.26 -5.38 -7.85
N GLU A 213 -23.41 -5.28 -6.55
CA GLU A 213 -22.43 -4.61 -5.71
C GLU A 213 -21.16 -5.44 -5.48
N THR A 214 -21.29 -6.71 -5.17
CA THR A 214 -20.17 -7.58 -4.82
C THR A 214 -19.56 -8.32 -6.01
N GLY A 215 -20.31 -8.49 -7.09
CA GLY A 215 -19.96 -9.32 -8.22
C GLY A 215 -19.97 -10.82 -7.92
N HIS A 216 -20.58 -11.24 -6.81
CA HIS A 216 -20.67 -12.65 -6.40
C HIS A 216 -22.13 -13.09 -6.35
N PRO A 217 -22.50 -14.12 -7.13
CA PRO A 217 -23.89 -14.60 -7.20
C PRO A 217 -24.33 -15.41 -5.97
N SER A 218 -23.38 -15.85 -5.14
CA SER A 218 -23.68 -16.68 -3.96
C SER A 218 -22.57 -16.57 -2.90
N TYR A 219 -22.92 -16.85 -1.65
CA TYR A 219 -21.94 -17.05 -0.58
C TYR A 219 -21.17 -18.34 -0.79
N ARG A 220 -19.94 -18.33 -0.31
CA ARG A 220 -19.16 -19.56 -0.18
C ARG A 220 -19.53 -20.21 1.17
N ALA A 221 -19.77 -21.50 1.15
CA ALA A 221 -20.25 -22.24 2.33
C ALA A 221 -19.29 -22.18 3.52
N ASP A 222 -17.99 -22.06 3.27
CA ASP A 222 -16.95 -22.12 4.29
C ASP A 222 -16.43 -20.73 4.75
N ASP A 223 -16.79 -19.65 4.06
CA ASP A 223 -16.21 -18.32 4.34
C ASP A 223 -16.41 -17.91 5.81
N ALA A 224 -17.63 -17.99 6.33
CA ALA A 224 -17.93 -17.63 7.71
C ALA A 224 -17.38 -18.63 8.75
N LEU A 225 -17.20 -19.89 8.37
CA LEU A 225 -16.72 -20.93 9.29
C LEU A 225 -15.25 -20.70 9.71
N TRP A 226 -14.44 -20.08 8.86
CA TRP A 226 -13.04 -19.78 9.18
C TRP A 226 -12.87 -18.76 10.30
N LEU A 227 -13.93 -18.03 10.65
CA LEU A 227 -13.89 -17.10 11.77
C LEU A 227 -13.74 -17.81 13.13
N PHE A 228 -14.35 -18.99 13.28
CA PHE A 228 -14.29 -19.76 14.54
C PHE A 228 -12.84 -20.13 14.96
N PRO A 229 -12.04 -20.78 14.12
CA PRO A 229 -10.64 -21.07 14.48
C PRO A 229 -9.83 -19.79 14.74
N THR A 230 -10.15 -18.69 14.08
CA THR A 230 -9.46 -17.41 14.29
C THR A 230 -9.80 -16.83 15.66
N ILE A 231 -11.07 -16.84 16.07
CA ILE A 231 -11.50 -16.38 17.40
C ILE A 231 -10.91 -17.28 18.51
N VAL A 232 -10.89 -18.60 18.30
CA VAL A 232 -10.31 -19.54 19.29
C VAL A 232 -8.82 -19.34 19.49
N LYS A 233 -8.10 -18.92 18.43
CA LYS A 233 -6.65 -18.62 18.54
C LYS A 233 -6.38 -17.27 19.16
N TYR A 234 -7.28 -16.32 19.02
CA TYR A 234 -7.22 -15.01 19.65
C TYR A 234 -7.46 -15.10 21.16
#